data_803dbc611caaaff7ec67e98267e16e6b
#
_entry.id   803dbc611caaaff7ec67e98267e16e6b
#
_cell.length_a   1.000
_cell.length_b   1.000
_cell.length_c   1.000
_cell.angle_alpha   90.00
_cell.angle_beta   90.00
_cell.angle_gamma   90.00
#
_symmetry.space_group_name_H-M   'P 1'
#
loop_
_entity.id
_entity.type
_entity.pdbx_description
1 polymer ?
#
loop_
_entity_poly.entity_id
_entity_poly.type
_entity_poly.pdbx_seq_one_letter_code
_entity_poly.pdbx_strand_id
1 'polypeptide(L)'
;MSKIREGIKDKQRIVIKIGSSSLQHKETGDLDYIKLDVLCRELCYLRNQGKDVILVSSGAIAVGKKAVGSGALKANSKHMGFKQACAAIGQARLMMTYQKIFSEYNQIAAQILMTKNTIVDDVNRENAYNTFTELLNLGVI
;
A
#
# COMPACT_ATOMS: atom_id res chain seq x y z
N MET A 1 -17.97 -23.50 3.85
CA MET A 1 -17.05 -22.57 3.10
C MET A 1 -16.88 -23.11 1.69
N SER A 2 -16.72 -22.27 0.66
CA SER A 2 -16.51 -22.79 -0.70
C SER A 2 -15.11 -23.41 -0.81
N LYS A 3 -14.97 -24.50 -1.60
CA LYS A 3 -13.67 -25.17 -1.89
C LYS A 3 -12.57 -24.19 -2.32
N ILE A 4 -12.95 -23.07 -2.97
CA ILE A 4 -12.03 -22.01 -3.39
C ILE A 4 -11.38 -21.30 -2.18
N ARG A 5 -12.14 -21.03 -1.12
CA ARG A 5 -11.60 -20.38 0.10
C ARG A 5 -10.66 -21.30 0.89
N GLU A 6 -10.90 -22.58 0.87
CA GLU A 6 -10.00 -23.57 1.51
C GLU A 6 -8.65 -23.62 0.80
N GLY A 7 -8.63 -23.58 -0.54
CA GLY A 7 -7.40 -23.58 -1.33
C GLY A 7 -6.52 -22.32 -1.18
N ILE A 8 -7.04 -21.21 -0.62
CA ILE A 8 -6.24 -20.00 -0.36
C ILE A 8 -5.28 -20.22 0.83
N LYS A 9 -5.64 -21.04 1.80
CA LYS A 9 -4.82 -21.31 2.99
C LYS A 9 -3.47 -21.91 2.63
N ASP A 10 -3.43 -22.71 1.57
CA ASP A 10 -2.23 -23.43 1.13
C ASP A 10 -1.33 -22.63 0.19
N LYS A 11 -1.75 -21.41 -0.16
CA LYS A 11 -0.96 -20.54 -1.05
C LYS A 11 0.24 -19.95 -0.31
N GLN A 12 1.42 -20.07 -0.95
CA GLN A 12 2.67 -19.55 -0.41
C GLN A 12 2.79 -18.03 -0.60
N ARG A 13 2.32 -17.51 -1.73
CA ARG A 13 2.35 -16.07 -2.03
C ARG A 13 0.95 -15.48 -1.99
N ILE A 14 0.80 -14.40 -1.25
CA ILE A 14 -0.48 -13.72 -1.03
C ILE A 14 -0.36 -12.26 -1.44
N VAL A 15 -1.24 -11.83 -2.33
CA VAL A 15 -1.35 -10.43 -2.76
C VAL A 15 -2.67 -9.88 -2.22
N ILE A 16 -2.58 -8.84 -1.40
CA ILE A 16 -3.74 -8.17 -0.81
C ILE A 16 -3.87 -6.78 -1.41
N LYS A 17 -5.01 -6.47 -2.00
CA LYS A 17 -5.32 -5.13 -2.51
C LYS A 17 -6.27 -4.41 -1.58
N ILE A 18 -5.90 -3.18 -1.18
CA ILE A 18 -6.74 -2.33 -0.35
C ILE A 18 -7.02 -0.99 -1.02
N GLY A 19 -8.28 -0.60 -1.03
CA GLY A 19 -8.74 0.67 -1.59
C GLY A 19 -8.61 1.83 -0.59
N SER A 20 -8.55 3.06 -1.09
CA SER A 20 -8.46 4.28 -0.27
C SER A 20 -9.61 4.42 0.73
N SER A 21 -10.83 4.09 0.33
CA SER A 21 -12.02 4.16 1.19
C SER A 21 -11.97 3.22 2.40
N SER A 22 -11.20 2.13 2.30
CA SER A 22 -11.02 1.18 3.40
C SER A 22 -10.00 1.66 4.43
N LEU A 23 -9.10 2.58 4.03
CA LEU A 23 -8.03 3.11 4.86
C LEU A 23 -8.39 4.41 5.58
N GLN A 24 -9.56 4.96 5.33
CA GLN A 24 -9.96 6.26 5.85
C GLN A 24 -11.26 6.17 6.64
N HIS A 25 -11.39 7.07 7.62
CA HIS A 25 -12.68 7.35 8.24
C HIS A 25 -13.61 8.00 7.22
N LYS A 26 -14.83 7.50 7.09
CA LYS A 26 -15.82 8.00 6.11
C LYS A 26 -16.20 9.45 6.38
N GLU A 27 -16.26 9.83 7.65
CA GLU A 27 -16.74 11.14 8.12
C GLU A 27 -15.66 12.22 7.95
N THR A 28 -14.42 11.91 8.27
CA THR A 28 -13.33 12.90 8.32
C THR A 28 -12.37 12.82 7.15
N GLY A 29 -12.27 11.66 6.49
CA GLY A 29 -11.27 11.39 5.45
C GLY A 29 -9.85 11.22 5.98
N ASP A 30 -9.65 11.20 7.31
CA ASP A 30 -8.37 10.90 7.92
C ASP A 30 -8.05 9.42 7.83
N LEU A 31 -6.75 9.07 7.91
CA LEU A 31 -6.34 7.67 8.00
C LEU A 31 -6.93 7.02 9.26
N ASP A 32 -7.54 5.87 9.06
CA ASP A 32 -8.05 5.03 10.14
C ASP A 32 -6.92 4.14 10.65
N TYR A 33 -6.22 4.63 11.66
CA TYR A 33 -5.07 3.93 12.23
C TYR A 33 -5.43 2.59 12.85
N ILE A 34 -6.66 2.43 13.36
CA ILE A 34 -7.12 1.15 13.91
C ILE A 34 -7.23 0.10 12.79
N LYS A 35 -7.84 0.46 11.67
CA LYS A 35 -7.93 -0.45 10.52
C LYS A 35 -6.56 -0.75 9.92
N LEU A 36 -5.67 0.25 9.86
CA LEU A 36 -4.31 0.07 9.39
C LEU A 36 -3.53 -0.88 10.28
N ASP A 37 -3.64 -0.73 11.60
CA ASP A 37 -2.98 -1.61 12.56
C ASP A 37 -3.49 -3.05 12.42
N VAL A 38 -4.80 -3.25 12.40
CA VAL A 38 -5.40 -4.59 12.19
C VAL A 38 -4.91 -5.21 10.89
N LEU A 39 -4.91 -4.45 9.78
CA LEU A 39 -4.42 -4.93 8.50
C LEU A 39 -2.95 -5.35 8.59
N CYS A 40 -2.07 -4.47 9.07
CA CYS A 40 -0.64 -4.74 9.17
C CYS A 40 -0.35 -5.94 10.08
N ARG A 41 -1.05 -6.07 11.20
CA ARG A 41 -0.93 -7.22 12.11
C ARG A 41 -1.27 -8.53 11.41
N GLU A 42 -2.36 -8.59 10.65
CA GLU A 42 -2.74 -9.80 9.90
C GLU A 42 -1.71 -10.12 8.79
N LEU A 43 -1.14 -9.11 8.13
CA LEU A 43 -0.08 -9.30 7.15
C LEU A 43 1.20 -9.85 7.81
N CYS A 44 1.58 -9.29 8.96
CA CYS A 44 2.71 -9.79 9.75
C CYS A 44 2.50 -11.24 10.21
N TYR A 45 1.28 -11.59 10.61
CA TYR A 45 0.94 -12.96 10.97
C TYR A 45 1.15 -13.92 9.79
N LEU A 46 0.70 -13.56 8.60
CA LEU A 46 0.93 -14.36 7.39
C LEU A 46 2.43 -14.46 7.05
N ARG A 47 3.16 -13.36 7.19
CA ARG A 47 4.61 -13.36 6.96
C ARG A 47 5.34 -14.26 7.95
N ASN A 48 4.96 -14.26 9.23
CA ASN A 48 5.52 -15.11 10.28
C ASN A 48 5.23 -16.60 10.05
N GLN A 49 4.21 -16.94 9.25
CA GLN A 49 3.97 -18.31 8.77
C GLN A 49 4.88 -18.69 7.59
N GLY A 50 5.83 -17.87 7.20
CA GLY A 50 6.74 -18.12 6.09
C GLY A 50 6.15 -17.79 4.71
N LYS A 51 4.98 -17.11 4.64
CA LYS A 51 4.36 -16.76 3.37
C LYS A 51 4.97 -15.47 2.80
N ASP A 52 5.01 -15.38 1.48
CA ASP A 52 5.28 -14.13 0.77
C ASP A 52 4.05 -13.23 0.84
N VAL A 53 4.22 -12.00 1.29
CA VAL A 53 3.12 -11.05 1.45
C VAL A 53 3.38 -9.80 0.62
N ILE A 54 2.44 -9.46 -0.25
CA ILE A 54 2.47 -8.24 -1.07
C ILE A 54 1.20 -7.45 -0.80
N LEU A 55 1.37 -6.21 -0.33
CA LEU A 55 0.27 -5.27 -0.13
C LEU A 55 0.18 -4.29 -1.29
N VAL A 56 -0.92 -4.32 -2.04
CA VAL A 56 -1.24 -3.33 -3.07
C VAL A 56 -2.15 -2.28 -2.45
N SER A 57 -1.58 -1.15 -2.10
CA SER A 57 -2.29 -0.05 -1.46
C SER A 57 -2.56 1.10 -2.41
N SER A 58 -3.71 1.74 -2.24
CA SER A 58 -4.05 3.00 -2.89
C SER A 58 -4.38 4.08 -1.85
N GLY A 59 -4.60 5.32 -2.27
CA GLY A 59 -5.06 6.37 -1.36
C GLY A 59 -4.10 7.55 -1.20
N ALA A 60 -2.93 7.53 -1.84
CA ALA A 60 -1.95 8.61 -1.74
C ALA A 60 -2.56 10.01 -2.01
N ILE A 61 -3.34 10.15 -3.09
CA ILE A 61 -3.99 11.43 -3.41
C ILE A 61 -4.93 11.89 -2.29
N ALA A 62 -5.70 10.97 -1.72
CA ALA A 62 -6.65 11.31 -0.65
C ALA A 62 -5.93 11.74 0.64
N VAL A 63 -4.87 11.02 1.02
CA VAL A 63 -4.01 11.38 2.15
C VAL A 63 -3.35 12.74 1.94
N GLY A 64 -2.83 13.00 0.73
CA GLY A 64 -2.22 14.29 0.39
C GLY A 64 -3.22 15.43 0.39
N LYS A 65 -4.41 15.25 -0.17
CA LYS A 65 -5.49 16.24 -0.11
C LYS A 65 -5.83 16.63 1.32
N LYS A 66 -5.93 15.66 2.19
CA LYS A 66 -6.20 15.90 3.61
C LYS A 66 -5.05 16.68 4.27
N ALA A 67 -3.82 16.34 3.93
CA ALA A 67 -2.63 16.99 4.46
C ALA A 67 -2.51 18.46 4.11
N VAL A 68 -2.88 18.86 2.88
CA VAL A 68 -2.81 20.27 2.44
C VAL A 68 -3.99 21.11 2.91
N GLY A 69 -5.06 20.47 3.40
CA GLY A 69 -6.21 21.16 4.00
C GLY A 69 -7.25 21.70 3.01
N SER A 70 -8.39 22.12 3.56
CA SER A 70 -9.57 22.50 2.80
C SER A 70 -9.40 23.80 1.97
N GLY A 71 -8.54 24.71 2.42
CA GLY A 71 -8.29 25.97 1.68
C GLY A 71 -7.66 25.73 0.31
N ALA A 72 -6.63 24.90 0.26
CA ALA A 72 -5.97 24.53 -1.00
C ALA A 72 -6.89 23.69 -1.92
N LEU A 73 -7.78 22.88 -1.35
CA LEU A 73 -8.74 22.07 -2.10
C LEU A 73 -9.74 22.92 -2.89
N LYS A 74 -10.29 23.97 -2.29
CA LYS A 74 -11.29 24.85 -2.93
C LYS A 74 -10.73 25.55 -4.18
N ALA A 75 -9.47 25.98 -4.12
CA ALA A 75 -8.84 26.74 -5.21
C ALA A 75 -8.41 25.85 -6.39
N ASN A 76 -8.03 24.59 -6.16
CA ASN A 76 -7.25 23.81 -7.14
C ASN A 76 -7.76 22.39 -7.41
N SER A 77 -8.92 21.99 -6.89
CA SER A 77 -9.37 20.57 -6.84
C SER A 77 -9.46 19.85 -8.20
N LYS A 78 -9.63 20.58 -9.30
CA LYS A 78 -9.74 20.02 -10.66
C LYS A 78 -8.42 20.00 -11.42
N HIS A 79 -7.39 20.66 -10.93
CA HIS A 79 -6.12 20.81 -11.64
C HIS A 79 -5.28 19.52 -11.54
N MET A 80 -4.74 19.04 -12.68
CA MET A 80 -3.95 17.80 -12.71
C MET A 80 -2.69 17.94 -11.85
N GLY A 81 -1.96 19.04 -11.96
CA GLY A 81 -0.76 19.31 -11.16
C GLY A 81 -1.03 19.29 -9.66
N PHE A 82 -2.21 19.79 -9.22
CA PHE A 82 -2.60 19.69 -7.81
C PHE A 82 -2.81 18.24 -7.36
N LYS A 83 -3.44 17.40 -8.19
CA LYS A 83 -3.60 15.98 -7.88
C LYS A 83 -2.25 15.27 -7.80
N GLN A 84 -1.32 15.60 -8.69
CA GLN A 84 0.04 15.05 -8.69
C GLN A 84 0.81 15.47 -7.43
N ALA A 85 0.73 16.75 -7.04
CA ALA A 85 1.32 17.25 -5.79
C ALA A 85 0.74 16.52 -4.56
N CYS A 86 -0.59 16.37 -4.51
CA CYS A 86 -1.24 15.62 -3.44
C CYS A 86 -0.80 14.14 -3.44
N ALA A 87 -0.60 13.52 -4.60
CA ALA A 87 -0.10 12.16 -4.67
C ALA A 87 1.30 12.05 -4.06
N ALA A 88 2.20 12.97 -4.38
CA ALA A 88 3.56 13.01 -3.85
C ALA A 88 3.59 13.18 -2.32
N ILE A 89 2.84 14.16 -1.80
CA ILE A 89 2.73 14.39 -0.36
C ILE A 89 2.12 13.18 0.36
N GLY A 90 1.03 12.67 -0.19
CA GLY A 90 0.28 11.58 0.44
C GLY A 90 1.00 10.24 0.37
N GLN A 91 1.78 9.99 -0.69
CA GLN A 91 2.57 8.77 -0.81
C GLN A 91 3.63 8.68 0.29
N ALA A 92 4.35 9.77 0.53
CA ALA A 92 5.34 9.82 1.60
C ALA A 92 4.70 9.55 2.98
N ARG A 93 3.59 10.20 3.28
CA ARG A 93 2.86 10.00 4.54
C ARG A 93 2.32 8.58 4.70
N LEU A 94 1.72 8.04 3.66
CA LEU A 94 1.15 6.70 3.67
C LEU A 94 2.24 5.65 3.92
N MET A 95 3.38 5.77 3.24
CA MET A 95 4.51 4.86 3.43
C MET A 95 5.14 4.98 4.80
N MET A 96 5.31 6.19 5.33
CA MET A 96 5.77 6.38 6.71
C MET A 96 4.85 5.68 7.72
N THR A 97 3.54 5.77 7.49
CA THR A 97 2.56 5.12 8.36
C THR A 97 2.69 3.60 8.30
N TYR A 98 2.78 3.01 7.11
CA TYR A 98 3.00 1.57 6.96
C TYR A 98 4.31 1.12 7.60
N GLN A 99 5.42 1.79 7.30
CA GLN A 99 6.72 1.45 7.86
C GLN A 99 6.72 1.50 9.39
N LYS A 100 6.10 2.54 9.97
CA LYS A 100 5.97 2.65 11.43
C LYS A 100 5.20 1.46 12.00
N ILE A 101 4.03 1.13 11.47
CA ILE A 101 3.20 0.04 12.00
C ILE A 101 3.91 -1.31 11.81
N PHE A 102 4.48 -1.59 10.63
CA PHE A 102 5.21 -2.85 10.41
C PHE A 102 6.43 -2.99 11.33
N SER A 103 7.13 -1.90 11.64
CA SER A 103 8.27 -1.91 12.55
C SER A 103 7.88 -2.28 13.98
N GLU A 104 6.68 -1.92 14.45
CA GLU A 104 6.15 -2.34 15.76
C GLU A 104 5.97 -3.87 15.86
N TYR A 105 5.82 -4.54 14.71
CA TYR A 105 5.74 -6.00 14.61
C TYR A 105 7.06 -6.65 14.16
N ASN A 106 8.19 -5.93 14.22
CA ASN A 106 9.50 -6.39 13.77
C ASN A 106 9.52 -6.87 12.31
N GLN A 107 8.71 -6.25 11.44
CA GLN A 107 8.69 -6.53 10.02
C GLN A 107 9.30 -5.36 9.23
N ILE A 108 10.03 -5.71 8.17
CA ILE A 108 10.56 -4.73 7.22
C ILE A 108 9.53 -4.58 6.09
N ALA A 109 9.21 -3.35 5.76
CA ALA A 109 8.39 -3.03 4.60
C ALA A 109 9.20 -2.26 3.55
N ALA A 110 9.01 -2.59 2.28
CA ALA A 110 9.59 -1.88 1.15
C ALA A 110 8.50 -1.34 0.23
N GLN A 111 8.88 -0.40 -0.62
CA GLN A 111 7.97 0.19 -1.59
C GLN A 111 8.46 -0.02 -3.01
N ILE A 112 7.57 -0.51 -3.88
CA ILE A 112 7.76 -0.49 -5.33
C ILE A 112 6.67 0.38 -5.93
N LEU A 113 7.08 1.46 -6.62
CA LEU A 113 6.18 2.32 -7.37
C LEU A 113 6.07 1.79 -8.80
N MET A 114 4.87 1.40 -9.18
CA MET A 114 4.58 0.84 -10.50
C MET A 114 3.67 1.76 -11.31
N THR A 115 4.01 1.93 -12.56
CA THR A 115 3.17 2.60 -13.55
C THR A 115 2.78 1.61 -14.66
N LYS A 116 1.89 2.04 -15.57
CA LYS A 116 1.59 1.26 -16.78
C LYS A 116 2.87 0.93 -17.55
N ASN A 117 3.81 1.87 -17.62
CA ASN A 117 5.07 1.69 -18.33
C ASN A 117 5.95 0.60 -17.69
N THR A 118 5.91 0.45 -16.37
CA THR A 118 6.62 -0.63 -15.65
C THR A 118 6.19 -2.02 -16.13
N ILE A 119 4.95 -2.17 -16.58
CA ILE A 119 4.41 -3.46 -17.02
C ILE A 119 4.61 -3.67 -18.53
N VAL A 120 4.50 -2.60 -19.33
CA VAL A 120 4.49 -2.66 -20.80
C VAL A 120 5.92 -2.71 -21.38
N ASP A 121 6.84 -1.99 -20.79
CA ASP A 121 8.25 -1.96 -21.20
C ASP A 121 9.00 -3.16 -20.62
N ASP A 122 9.70 -3.89 -21.48
CA ASP A 122 10.36 -5.15 -21.09
C ASP A 122 11.46 -4.95 -20.06
N VAL A 123 12.29 -3.91 -20.20
CA VAL A 123 13.37 -3.61 -19.26
C VAL A 123 12.83 -3.20 -17.89
N ASN A 124 11.83 -2.32 -17.88
CA ASN A 124 11.19 -1.89 -16.64
C ASN A 124 10.46 -3.04 -15.93
N ARG A 125 9.85 -3.94 -16.69
CA ARG A 125 9.18 -5.13 -16.15
C ARG A 125 10.19 -6.10 -15.53
N GLU A 126 11.31 -6.35 -16.20
CA GLU A 126 12.37 -7.20 -15.68
C GLU A 126 12.99 -6.63 -14.40
N ASN A 127 13.29 -5.33 -14.38
CA ASN A 127 13.80 -4.65 -13.19
C ASN A 127 12.83 -4.72 -12.01
N ALA A 128 11.53 -4.53 -12.25
CA ALA A 128 10.51 -4.69 -11.22
C ALA A 128 10.43 -6.14 -10.72
N TYR A 129 10.44 -7.12 -11.64
CA TYR A 129 10.44 -8.54 -11.28
C TYR A 129 11.63 -8.92 -10.40
N ASN A 130 12.83 -8.49 -10.77
CA ASN A 130 14.05 -8.74 -10.00
C ASN A 130 13.96 -8.12 -8.61
N THR A 131 13.47 -6.88 -8.52
CA THR A 131 13.27 -6.19 -7.24
C THR A 131 12.26 -6.92 -6.34
N PHE A 132 11.11 -7.34 -6.89
CA PHE A 132 10.14 -8.13 -6.13
C PHE A 132 10.74 -9.45 -5.64
N THR A 133 11.46 -10.14 -6.51
CA THR A 133 12.08 -11.42 -6.18
C THR A 133 13.06 -11.29 -5.00
N GLU A 134 13.95 -10.30 -5.06
CA GLU A 134 14.90 -10.06 -3.98
C GLU A 134 14.23 -9.65 -2.67
N LEU A 135 13.25 -8.76 -2.70
CA LEU A 135 12.53 -8.35 -1.50
C LEU A 135 11.80 -9.52 -0.84
N LEU A 136 11.15 -10.38 -1.62
CA LEU A 136 10.48 -11.57 -1.10
C LEU A 136 11.46 -12.58 -0.53
N ASN A 137 12.62 -12.79 -1.18
CA ASN A 137 13.70 -13.66 -0.67
C ASN A 137 14.25 -13.14 0.67
N LEU A 138 14.34 -11.83 0.83
CA LEU A 138 14.74 -11.16 2.09
C LEU A 138 13.64 -11.19 3.15
N GLY A 139 12.45 -11.64 2.83
CA GLY A 139 11.34 -11.71 3.75
C GLY A 139 10.65 -10.37 4.03
N VAL A 140 10.75 -9.43 3.11
CA VAL A 140 10.20 -8.08 3.19
C VAL A 140 8.74 -8.09 2.73
N ILE A 141 7.88 -7.28 3.38
CA ILE A 141 6.48 -7.03 3.00
C ILE A 141 6.43 -5.87 2.00
#